data_ed9f687bd15d84d51feb479634c876c9
#
_entry.id   ed9f687bd15d84d51feb479634c876c9
#
_cell.length_a   1.000
_cell.length_b   1.000
_cell.length_c   1.000
_cell.angle_alpha   90.00
_cell.angle_beta   90.00
_cell.angle_gamma   90.00
#
_symmetry.space_group_name_H-M   'P 1'
#
loop_
_entity.id
_entity.type
_entity.pdbx_description
1 polymer ?
#
loop_
_entity_poly.entity_id
_entity_poly.type
_entity_poly.pdbx_seq_one_letter_code
_entity_poly.pdbx_strand_id
1 'polypeptide(L)'
;GSTYVALRYFNAAGADESGEIGEDHSPEAHLIPLVLETALGKRPHITVFGTDYDTIDGTCIRDYIHVTDLASAHVLAMNYLVGGGESRVFNLGSGNGFSVKDIIDTAKNVTGINIPVEYGERRKGDPSTLIASSDCIKDILGWNPKHSELSQIISDAWRWHRLHPSGYDDI
;
A
#
# COMPACT_ATOMS: atom_id res chain seq x y z
N GLY A 1 15.88 20.34 -22.98
CA GLY A 1 15.89 19.21 -22.04
C GLY A 1 14.54 18.52 -22.03
N SER A 2 14.49 17.29 -21.58
CA SER A 2 13.23 16.55 -21.42
C SER A 2 12.49 17.05 -20.18
N THR A 3 11.16 17.16 -20.28
CA THR A 3 10.30 17.40 -19.11
C THR A 3 9.94 16.09 -18.43
N TYR A 4 9.69 16.12 -17.12
CA TYR A 4 9.33 14.95 -16.34
C TYR A 4 8.37 15.29 -15.20
N VAL A 5 7.62 14.30 -14.75
CA VAL A 5 6.91 14.32 -13.46
C VAL A 5 7.44 13.17 -12.60
N ALA A 6 7.83 13.49 -11.36
CA ALA A 6 8.17 12.48 -10.36
C ALA A 6 7.03 12.34 -9.35
N LEU A 7 6.48 11.15 -9.23
CA LEU A 7 5.44 10.81 -8.27
C LEU A 7 6.08 10.07 -7.09
N ARG A 8 5.94 10.60 -5.88
CA ARG A 8 6.52 10.03 -4.65
C ARG A 8 5.42 9.52 -3.74
N TYR A 9 5.46 8.26 -3.41
CA TYR A 9 4.52 7.58 -2.51
C TYR A 9 5.25 6.58 -1.61
N PHE A 10 4.63 6.19 -0.48
CA PHE A 10 5.26 5.29 0.49
C PHE A 10 4.94 3.83 0.19
N ASN A 11 3.68 3.44 0.26
CA ASN A 11 3.30 2.05 0.07
C ASN A 11 2.19 1.95 -1.00
N ALA A 12 2.54 1.40 -2.14
CA ALA A 12 1.57 0.90 -3.09
C ALA A 12 0.92 -0.36 -2.52
N ALA A 13 -0.38 -0.50 -2.63
CA ALA A 13 -1.11 -1.61 -2.03
C ALA A 13 -2.38 -1.95 -2.81
N GLY A 14 -2.98 -3.09 -2.50
CA GLY A 14 -4.14 -3.58 -3.24
C GLY A 14 -3.74 -4.35 -4.48
N ALA A 15 -4.71 -4.58 -5.33
CA ALA A 15 -4.58 -5.21 -6.64
C ALA A 15 -5.70 -4.71 -7.54
N ASP A 16 -5.67 -5.00 -8.82
CA ASP A 16 -6.80 -4.73 -9.71
C ASP A 16 -8.04 -5.49 -9.26
N GLU A 17 -9.21 -4.83 -9.31
CA GLU A 17 -10.47 -5.42 -8.86
C GLU A 17 -10.90 -6.68 -9.63
N SER A 18 -10.38 -6.89 -10.84
CA SER A 18 -10.60 -8.12 -11.60
C SER A 18 -9.93 -9.33 -10.96
N GLY A 19 -8.85 -9.11 -10.19
CA GLY A 19 -7.98 -10.16 -9.68
C GLY A 19 -7.04 -10.76 -10.73
N GLU A 20 -6.90 -10.12 -11.90
CA GLU A 20 -5.99 -10.55 -12.96
C GLU A 20 -4.60 -9.91 -12.86
N ILE A 21 -4.52 -8.75 -12.18
CA ILE A 21 -3.29 -7.97 -12.03
C ILE A 21 -3.05 -7.68 -10.55
N GLY A 22 -1.89 -8.07 -10.04
CA GLY A 22 -1.51 -7.85 -8.65
C GLY A 22 -0.01 -7.91 -8.44
N GLU A 23 0.41 -7.80 -7.18
CA GLU A 23 1.81 -7.80 -6.80
C GLU A 23 2.38 -9.22 -6.83
N ASP A 24 3.48 -9.39 -7.60
CA ASP A 24 4.31 -10.59 -7.60
C ASP A 24 5.77 -10.17 -7.39
N HIS A 25 6.21 -10.20 -6.14
CA HIS A 25 7.50 -9.70 -5.70
C HIS A 25 8.26 -10.76 -4.91
N SER A 26 9.50 -11.03 -5.30
CA SER A 26 10.37 -12.01 -4.63
C SER A 26 11.79 -11.44 -4.41
N PRO A 27 12.33 -11.45 -3.17
CA PRO A 27 11.65 -11.84 -1.92
C PRO A 27 10.64 -10.78 -1.45
N GLU A 28 9.48 -11.21 -0.95
CA GLU A 28 8.46 -10.30 -0.46
C GLU A 28 8.87 -9.62 0.85
N ALA A 29 8.66 -8.31 0.95
CA ALA A 29 9.03 -7.49 2.09
C ALA A 29 7.91 -6.52 2.55
N HIS A 30 6.84 -6.38 1.78
CA HIS A 30 5.76 -5.44 2.06
C HIS A 30 4.75 -6.04 3.04
N LEU A 31 4.22 -5.20 3.94
CA LEU A 31 3.41 -5.67 5.07
C LEU A 31 2.13 -6.38 4.64
N ILE A 32 1.33 -5.79 3.73
CA ILE A 32 0.04 -6.39 3.33
C ILE A 32 0.23 -7.75 2.68
N PRO A 33 1.10 -7.95 1.68
CA PRO A 33 1.39 -9.27 1.15
C PRO A 33 1.85 -10.27 2.21
N LEU A 34 2.77 -9.89 3.12
CA LEU A 34 3.25 -10.77 4.19
C LEU A 34 2.13 -11.21 5.15
N VAL A 35 1.20 -10.31 5.47
CA VAL A 35 0.01 -10.62 6.28
C VAL A 35 -0.90 -11.60 5.54
N LEU A 36 -1.11 -11.39 4.22
CA LEU A 36 -1.95 -12.28 3.40
C LEU A 36 -1.30 -13.63 3.14
N GLU A 37 0.02 -13.70 2.98
CA GLU A 37 0.76 -14.96 2.93
C GLU A 37 0.62 -15.76 4.24
N THR A 38 0.61 -15.06 5.38
CA THR A 38 0.36 -15.69 6.68
C THR A 38 -1.07 -16.24 6.75
N ALA A 39 -2.06 -15.51 6.24
CA ALA A 39 -3.44 -16.00 6.14
C ALA A 39 -3.57 -17.22 5.20
N LEU A 40 -2.78 -17.29 4.14
CA LEU A 40 -2.71 -18.45 3.23
C LEU A 40 -1.94 -19.64 3.81
N GLY A 41 -1.36 -19.52 5.00
CA GLY A 41 -0.54 -20.56 5.63
C GLY A 41 0.85 -20.75 5.03
N LYS A 42 1.30 -19.81 4.16
CA LYS A 42 2.65 -19.83 3.57
C LYS A 42 3.73 -19.41 4.59
N ARG A 43 3.30 -18.72 5.65
CA ARG A 43 4.16 -18.25 6.75
C ARG A 43 3.54 -18.63 8.08
N PRO A 44 4.34 -19.00 9.08
CA PRO A 44 3.82 -19.40 10.39
C PRO A 44 3.17 -18.24 11.16
N HIS A 45 3.69 -17.03 11.00
CA HIS A 45 3.20 -15.80 11.66
C HIS A 45 3.65 -14.55 10.91
N ILE A 46 3.03 -13.42 11.24
CA ILE A 46 3.52 -12.09 10.92
C ILE A 46 4.23 -11.48 12.14
N THR A 47 5.40 -10.87 11.95
CA THR A 47 6.12 -10.19 13.03
C THR A 47 5.82 -8.70 13.04
N VAL A 48 5.32 -8.20 14.17
CA VAL A 48 5.11 -6.76 14.44
C VAL A 48 6.35 -6.22 15.15
N PHE A 49 7.07 -5.29 14.53
CA PHE A 49 8.30 -4.72 15.06
C PHE A 49 8.03 -3.46 15.87
N GLY A 50 8.03 -3.58 17.19
CA GLY A 50 7.75 -2.52 18.16
C GLY A 50 6.26 -2.36 18.45
N THR A 51 5.96 -2.18 19.74
CA THR A 51 4.60 -1.98 20.27
C THR A 51 4.54 -0.78 21.21
N ASP A 52 5.58 0.03 21.19
CA ASP A 52 5.81 1.15 22.12
C ASP A 52 6.06 2.47 21.36
N TYR A 53 5.63 2.56 20.07
CA TYR A 53 5.64 3.81 19.33
C TYR A 53 4.63 4.80 19.94
N ASP A 54 4.92 6.09 19.79
CA ASP A 54 3.99 7.17 20.17
C ASP A 54 2.85 7.27 19.14
N THR A 55 1.96 6.28 19.19
CA THR A 55 0.77 6.11 18.34
C THR A 55 -0.37 5.53 19.19
N ILE A 56 -1.60 5.54 18.68
CA ILE A 56 -2.78 5.13 19.44
C ILE A 56 -2.66 3.67 19.94
N ASP A 57 -2.11 2.77 19.12
CA ASP A 57 -2.02 1.33 19.43
C ASP A 57 -0.58 0.84 19.68
N GLY A 58 0.38 1.76 19.68
CA GLY A 58 1.79 1.48 19.91
C GLY A 58 2.53 0.94 18.68
N THR A 59 1.86 0.68 17.55
CA THR A 59 2.50 0.23 16.32
C THR A 59 2.71 1.38 15.34
N CYS A 60 3.67 1.27 14.41
CA CYS A 60 3.94 2.35 13.48
C CYS A 60 2.82 2.54 12.45
N ILE A 61 2.63 3.81 12.02
CA ILE A 61 1.61 4.23 11.06
C ILE A 61 2.27 4.50 9.71
N ARG A 62 1.68 3.98 8.64
CA ARG A 62 2.12 4.16 7.25
C ARG A 62 0.97 4.55 6.36
N ASP A 63 1.30 5.25 5.28
CA ASP A 63 0.37 5.63 4.23
C ASP A 63 0.35 4.55 3.16
N TYR A 64 -0.85 4.10 2.81
CA TYR A 64 -1.11 3.10 1.78
C TYR A 64 -1.98 3.70 0.69
N ILE A 65 -1.59 3.49 -0.55
CA ILE A 65 -2.35 3.98 -1.71
C ILE A 65 -2.67 2.79 -2.60
N HIS A 66 -3.94 2.68 -2.96
CA HIS A 66 -4.39 1.63 -3.88
C HIS A 66 -3.71 1.78 -5.25
N VAL A 67 -3.26 0.68 -5.82
CA VAL A 67 -2.55 0.68 -7.12
C VAL A 67 -3.37 1.30 -8.24
N THR A 68 -4.69 1.17 -8.24
CA THR A 68 -5.60 1.82 -9.20
C THR A 68 -5.57 3.35 -9.07
N ASP A 69 -5.51 3.88 -7.85
CA ASP A 69 -5.37 5.33 -7.63
C ASP A 69 -3.98 5.82 -8.03
N LEU A 70 -2.94 5.03 -7.82
CA LEU A 70 -1.60 5.32 -8.34
C LEU A 70 -1.59 5.34 -9.87
N ALA A 71 -2.22 4.37 -10.54
CA ALA A 71 -2.34 4.34 -11.99
C ALA A 71 -3.04 5.60 -12.51
N SER A 72 -4.13 6.05 -11.86
CA SER A 72 -4.82 7.28 -12.22
C SER A 72 -3.91 8.51 -12.11
N ALA A 73 -3.07 8.60 -11.08
CA ALA A 73 -2.10 9.68 -10.90
C ALA A 73 -1.05 9.69 -12.03
N HIS A 74 -0.58 8.52 -12.46
CA HIS A 74 0.36 8.40 -13.58
C HIS A 74 -0.25 8.88 -14.90
N VAL A 75 -1.51 8.51 -15.17
CA VAL A 75 -2.24 8.97 -16.37
C VAL A 75 -2.41 10.50 -16.35
N LEU A 76 -2.79 11.08 -15.20
CA LEU A 76 -2.90 12.53 -15.05
C LEU A 76 -1.55 13.23 -15.25
N ALA A 77 -0.48 12.69 -14.69
CA ALA A 77 0.87 13.22 -14.85
C ALA A 77 1.35 13.16 -16.32
N MET A 78 1.04 12.06 -17.02
CA MET A 78 1.33 11.93 -18.45
C MET A 78 0.56 12.98 -19.26
N ASN A 79 -0.75 13.13 -19.04
CA ASN A 79 -1.58 14.11 -19.74
C ASN A 79 -1.13 15.54 -19.47
N TYR A 80 -0.70 15.86 -18.26
CA TYR A 80 -0.11 17.15 -17.90
C TYR A 80 1.14 17.46 -18.75
N LEU A 81 2.05 16.49 -18.90
CA LEU A 81 3.26 16.66 -19.72
C LEU A 81 2.92 16.80 -21.22
N VAL A 82 1.99 15.98 -21.73
CA VAL A 82 1.53 16.05 -23.13
C VAL A 82 0.86 17.41 -23.39
N GLY A 83 0.18 17.98 -22.40
CA GLY A 83 -0.40 19.33 -22.47
C GLY A 83 0.61 20.48 -22.36
N GLY A 84 1.92 20.19 -22.32
CA GLY A 84 2.98 21.22 -22.25
C GLY A 84 3.34 21.64 -20.82
N GLY A 85 2.97 20.84 -19.81
CA GLY A 85 3.31 21.08 -18.42
C GLY A 85 4.81 21.05 -18.15
N GLU A 86 5.26 21.79 -17.14
CA GLU A 86 6.66 21.87 -16.72
C GLU A 86 7.04 20.67 -15.85
N SER A 87 8.38 20.41 -15.76
CA SER A 87 8.89 19.36 -14.86
C SER A 87 8.49 19.62 -13.41
N ARG A 88 7.98 18.60 -12.74
CA ARG A 88 7.42 18.72 -11.39
C ARG A 88 7.54 17.45 -10.57
N VAL A 89 7.48 17.63 -9.25
CA VAL A 89 7.44 16.55 -8.28
C VAL A 89 6.13 16.65 -7.50
N PHE A 90 5.42 15.52 -7.39
CA PHE A 90 4.21 15.42 -6.57
C PHE A 90 4.36 14.31 -5.53
N ASN A 91 3.92 14.59 -4.32
CA ASN A 91 3.70 13.53 -3.33
C ASN A 91 2.29 12.97 -3.50
N LEU A 92 2.16 11.67 -3.35
CA LEU A 92 0.90 10.95 -3.33
C LEU A 92 0.72 10.35 -1.95
N GLY A 93 -0.40 10.67 -1.31
CA GLY A 93 -0.78 10.17 0.00
C GLY A 93 -2.29 10.08 0.11
N SER A 94 -2.76 9.18 0.95
CA SER A 94 -4.18 9.11 1.32
C SER A 94 -4.57 10.28 2.25
N GLY A 95 -3.57 10.89 2.90
CA GLY A 95 -3.76 11.86 3.97
C GLY A 95 -4.16 11.21 5.31
N ASN A 96 -4.45 9.93 5.31
CA ASN A 96 -4.72 9.10 6.47
C ASN A 96 -3.70 7.97 6.49
N GLY A 97 -3.14 7.66 7.65
CA GLY A 97 -2.29 6.50 7.81
C GLY A 97 -3.05 5.36 8.48
N PHE A 98 -2.55 4.15 8.28
CA PHE A 98 -3.02 2.96 8.99
C PHE A 98 -1.87 2.37 9.79
N SER A 99 -2.16 1.93 11.01
CA SER A 99 -1.19 1.25 11.85
C SER A 99 -0.95 -0.17 11.36
N VAL A 100 0.16 -0.78 11.79
CA VAL A 100 0.40 -2.20 11.52
C VAL A 100 -0.72 -3.07 12.09
N LYS A 101 -1.26 -2.70 13.24
CA LYS A 101 -2.37 -3.41 13.86
C LYS A 101 -3.65 -3.26 13.06
N ASP A 102 -3.96 -2.06 12.53
CA ASP A 102 -5.12 -1.84 11.64
C ASP A 102 -5.07 -2.76 10.42
N ILE A 103 -3.88 -2.90 9.80
CA ILE A 103 -3.68 -3.80 8.66
C ILE A 103 -4.00 -5.24 9.03
N ILE A 104 -3.46 -5.73 10.15
CA ILE A 104 -3.64 -7.12 10.58
C ILE A 104 -5.10 -7.39 10.96
N ASP A 105 -5.73 -6.50 11.72
CA ASP A 105 -7.10 -6.67 12.18
C ASP A 105 -8.08 -6.58 11.00
N THR A 106 -7.84 -5.66 10.05
CA THR A 106 -8.64 -5.60 8.81
C THR A 106 -8.44 -6.85 7.96
N ALA A 107 -7.21 -7.36 7.84
CA ALA A 107 -6.96 -8.60 7.11
C ALA A 107 -7.68 -9.81 7.74
N LYS A 108 -7.71 -9.93 9.07
CA LYS A 108 -8.50 -10.96 9.76
C LYS A 108 -9.99 -10.86 9.43
N ASN A 109 -10.52 -9.63 9.41
CA ASN A 109 -11.93 -9.39 9.11
C ASN A 109 -12.27 -9.73 7.64
N VAL A 110 -11.43 -9.31 6.70
CA VAL A 110 -11.63 -9.54 5.26
C VAL A 110 -11.48 -11.01 4.89
N THR A 111 -10.47 -11.66 5.44
CA THR A 111 -10.17 -13.07 5.10
C THR A 111 -11.03 -14.06 5.87
N GLY A 112 -11.52 -13.69 7.05
CA GLY A 112 -12.15 -14.58 8.01
C GLY A 112 -11.18 -15.56 8.68
N ILE A 113 -9.86 -15.34 8.52
CA ILE A 113 -8.80 -16.25 8.98
C ILE A 113 -8.10 -15.62 10.19
N ASN A 114 -7.84 -16.44 11.22
CA ASN A 114 -6.97 -16.00 12.32
C ASN A 114 -5.53 -15.94 11.82
N ILE A 115 -4.92 -14.77 11.90
CA ILE A 115 -3.54 -14.52 11.46
C ILE A 115 -2.65 -14.52 12.70
N PRO A 116 -1.75 -15.51 12.88
CA PRO A 116 -0.82 -15.54 14.01
C PRO A 116 0.13 -14.33 13.97
N VAL A 117 0.35 -13.73 15.14
CA VAL A 117 1.20 -12.54 15.29
C VAL A 117 2.28 -12.83 16.33
N GLU A 118 3.52 -12.50 16.02
CA GLU A 118 4.62 -12.40 16.95
C GLU A 118 5.08 -10.96 17.09
N TYR A 119 5.58 -10.59 18.27
CA TYR A 119 6.06 -9.24 18.55
C TYR A 119 7.56 -9.24 18.71
N GLY A 120 8.23 -8.36 17.95
CA GLY A 120 9.67 -8.15 17.96
C GLY A 120 10.05 -6.76 18.46
N GLU A 121 11.33 -6.53 18.68
CA GLU A 121 11.86 -5.21 19.00
C GLU A 121 11.68 -4.23 17.84
N ARG A 122 11.70 -2.93 18.15
CA ARG A 122 11.67 -1.87 17.13
C ARG A 122 12.82 -2.03 16.13
N ARG A 123 12.53 -1.82 14.86
CA ARG A 123 13.57 -1.63 13.85
C ARG A 123 14.27 -0.29 14.08
N LYS A 124 15.59 -0.29 14.09
CA LYS A 124 16.39 0.93 14.30
C LYS A 124 16.13 1.94 13.17
N GLY A 125 15.75 3.16 13.56
CA GLY A 125 15.51 4.25 12.61
C GLY A 125 14.11 4.24 11.98
N ASP A 126 13.22 3.35 12.39
CA ASP A 126 11.85 3.30 11.88
C ASP A 126 11.01 4.40 12.57
N PRO A 127 10.47 5.39 11.83
CA PRO A 127 9.67 6.46 12.44
C PRO A 127 8.28 5.94 12.85
N SER A 128 7.71 6.55 13.89
CA SER A 128 6.37 6.20 14.37
C SER A 128 5.28 6.41 13.32
N THR A 129 5.41 7.49 12.50
CA THR A 129 4.39 7.88 11.53
C THR A 129 5.03 8.39 10.24
N LEU A 130 4.58 7.87 9.11
CA LEU A 130 4.91 8.34 7.76
C LEU A 130 3.64 8.46 6.93
N ILE A 131 3.19 9.69 6.72
CA ILE A 131 2.01 10.04 5.92
C ILE A 131 2.41 11.16 4.96
N ALA A 132 1.94 11.09 3.72
CA ALA A 132 2.19 12.11 2.71
C ALA A 132 0.97 13.01 2.50
N SER A 133 1.18 14.33 2.35
CA SER A 133 0.17 15.22 1.79
C SER A 133 0.17 15.13 0.28
N SER A 134 -1.04 15.06 -0.30
CA SER A 134 -1.29 15.05 -1.74
C SER A 134 -1.98 16.34 -2.24
N ASP A 135 -1.96 17.40 -1.47
CA ASP A 135 -2.67 18.64 -1.80
C ASP A 135 -2.19 19.21 -3.13
N CYS A 136 -0.89 19.23 -3.36
CA CYS A 136 -0.31 19.78 -4.59
C CYS A 136 -0.77 19.05 -5.86
N ILE A 137 -0.86 17.72 -5.87
CA ILE A 137 -1.33 16.99 -7.05
C ILE A 137 -2.84 17.12 -7.20
N LYS A 138 -3.60 17.20 -6.10
CA LYS A 138 -5.05 17.46 -6.15
C LYS A 138 -5.34 18.81 -6.77
N ASP A 139 -4.64 19.86 -6.33
CA ASP A 139 -4.86 21.23 -6.82
C ASP A 139 -4.45 21.41 -8.28
N ILE A 140 -3.37 20.79 -8.74
CA ILE A 140 -2.80 21.02 -10.05
C ILE A 140 -3.33 20.04 -11.10
N LEU A 141 -3.44 18.76 -10.75
CA LEU A 141 -3.84 17.71 -11.69
C LEU A 141 -5.28 17.22 -11.46
N GLY A 142 -5.95 17.67 -10.40
CA GLY A 142 -7.28 17.19 -10.04
C GLY A 142 -7.31 15.73 -9.60
N TRP A 143 -6.18 15.20 -9.10
CA TRP A 143 -6.14 13.81 -8.63
C TRP A 143 -7.09 13.60 -7.47
N ASN A 144 -7.95 12.60 -7.58
CA ASN A 144 -8.95 12.26 -6.58
C ASN A 144 -8.95 10.75 -6.35
N PRO A 145 -8.20 10.24 -5.33
CA PRO A 145 -8.17 8.82 -5.01
C PRO A 145 -9.56 8.35 -4.58
N LYS A 146 -9.96 7.17 -5.04
CA LYS A 146 -11.30 6.61 -4.84
C LYS A 146 -11.29 5.31 -4.02
N HIS A 147 -10.12 4.70 -3.85
CA HIS A 147 -9.94 3.39 -3.23
C HIS A 147 -9.16 3.53 -1.92
N SER A 148 -9.56 4.49 -1.05
CA SER A 148 -8.84 4.83 0.18
C SER A 148 -9.21 3.97 1.38
N GLU A 149 -10.27 3.16 1.27
CA GLU A 149 -10.72 2.31 2.35
C GLU A 149 -9.80 1.09 2.51
N LEU A 150 -9.26 0.92 3.72
CA LEU A 150 -8.32 -0.17 4.02
C LEU A 150 -8.91 -1.55 3.72
N SER A 151 -10.19 -1.74 4.01
CA SER A 151 -10.90 -2.98 3.74
C SER A 151 -10.94 -3.32 2.25
N GLN A 152 -11.11 -2.31 1.38
CA GLN A 152 -11.05 -2.50 -0.08
C GLN A 152 -9.64 -2.85 -0.54
N ILE A 153 -8.63 -2.08 -0.10
CA ILE A 153 -7.21 -2.34 -0.42
C ILE A 153 -6.85 -3.80 -0.09
N ILE A 154 -7.20 -4.25 1.11
CA ILE A 154 -6.91 -5.62 1.56
C ILE A 154 -7.76 -6.66 0.81
N SER A 155 -9.02 -6.37 0.52
CA SER A 155 -9.90 -7.28 -0.19
C SER A 155 -9.43 -7.55 -1.62
N ASP A 156 -8.99 -6.50 -2.33
CA ASP A 156 -8.49 -6.64 -3.70
C ASP A 156 -7.15 -7.39 -3.73
N ALA A 157 -6.22 -7.06 -2.81
CA ALA A 157 -4.99 -7.83 -2.63
C ALA A 157 -5.26 -9.30 -2.26
N TRP A 158 -6.23 -9.56 -1.37
CA TRP A 158 -6.60 -10.92 -0.98
C TRP A 158 -7.16 -11.73 -2.15
N ARG A 159 -8.01 -11.11 -3.00
CA ARG A 159 -8.53 -11.75 -4.22
C ARG A 159 -7.39 -12.18 -5.12
N TRP A 160 -6.42 -11.29 -5.39
CA TRP A 160 -5.24 -11.60 -6.19
C TRP A 160 -4.46 -12.79 -5.61
N HIS A 161 -4.03 -12.71 -4.36
CA HIS A 161 -3.21 -13.76 -3.72
C HIS A 161 -3.91 -15.12 -3.65
N ARG A 162 -5.24 -15.15 -3.59
CA ARG A 162 -6.02 -16.40 -3.64
C ARG A 162 -6.09 -17.01 -5.02
N LEU A 163 -6.22 -16.19 -6.05
CA LEU A 163 -6.31 -16.65 -7.45
C LEU A 163 -4.93 -17.01 -7.99
N HIS A 164 -3.89 -16.36 -7.50
CA HIS A 164 -2.50 -16.52 -7.95
C HIS A 164 -1.58 -16.87 -6.76
N PRO A 165 -1.74 -18.05 -6.18
CA PRO A 165 -0.97 -18.42 -4.99
C PRO A 165 0.54 -18.55 -5.26
N SER A 166 0.95 -18.70 -6.51
CA SER A 166 2.35 -18.78 -6.94
C SER A 166 2.81 -17.56 -7.75
N GLY A 167 2.03 -16.47 -7.70
CA GLY A 167 2.28 -15.30 -8.53
C GLY A 167 1.76 -15.48 -9.96
N TYR A 168 2.36 -14.74 -10.90
CA TYR A 168 2.10 -14.99 -12.32
C TYR A 168 2.72 -16.32 -12.72
N ASP A 169 1.98 -17.13 -13.45
CA ASP A 169 2.53 -18.34 -14.02
C ASP A 169 3.69 -17.95 -14.95
N ASP A 170 4.78 -18.69 -14.87
CA ASP A 170 5.91 -18.52 -15.80
C ASP A 170 5.40 -18.62 -17.24
N ILE A 171 5.41 -17.48 -17.94
CA ILE A 171 5.07 -17.38 -19.36
C ILE A 171 6.22 -17.93 -20.22
#